data_e4080eca1389297df927b48ecfe8965e
#
_entry.id   e4080eca1389297df927b48ecfe8965e
#
_cell.length_a   1.000
_cell.length_b   1.000
_cell.length_c   1.000
_cell.angle_alpha   90.00
_cell.angle_beta   90.00
_cell.angle_gamma   90.00
#
_symmetry.space_group_name_H-M   'P 1'
#
loop_
_entity.id
_entity.type
_entity.pdbx_description
1 polymer ?
#
loop_
_entity_poly.entity_id
_entity_poly.type
_entity_poly.pdbx_seq_one_letter_code
_entity_poly.pdbx_strand_id
1 'polypeptide(L)'
;MNIVFLDRDTLSPQTRLRTPGFAHTLTSHGRTALHEVAARIADADIVLVNKVRLDATALAAAPRLRCIAVAATGTDTIDLAACRARGITVSNIRHYAVHTVPEHTFALIFALRRSICAYRDAVQAGRWQAAQQFCFFD
;
A
#
# COMPACT_ATOMS: atom_id res chain seq x y z
N MET A 1 -22.74 -11.28 0.12
CA MET A 1 -22.21 -9.91 0.25
C MET A 1 -21.32 -9.63 -0.95
N ASN A 2 -21.42 -8.46 -1.53
CA ASN A 2 -20.60 -8.05 -2.67
C ASN A 2 -19.36 -7.31 -2.18
N ILE A 3 -18.20 -7.88 -2.44
CA ILE A 3 -16.90 -7.30 -2.10
C ILE A 3 -16.26 -6.79 -3.39
N VAL A 4 -15.78 -5.54 -3.38
CA VAL A 4 -15.08 -4.95 -4.52
C VAL A 4 -13.69 -4.53 -4.09
N PHE A 5 -12.66 -4.99 -4.79
CA PHE A 5 -11.29 -4.52 -4.62
C PHE A 5 -10.93 -3.56 -5.76
N LEU A 6 -10.65 -2.31 -5.44
CA LEU A 6 -10.51 -1.26 -6.45
C LEU A 6 -9.13 -1.19 -7.11
N ASP A 7 -8.08 -1.63 -6.42
CA ASP A 7 -6.68 -1.40 -6.85
C ASP A 7 -5.74 -2.55 -6.45
N ARG A 8 -6.10 -3.77 -6.84
CA ARG A 8 -5.39 -5.01 -6.50
C ARG A 8 -3.91 -4.98 -6.89
N ASP A 9 -3.55 -4.30 -7.99
CA ASP A 9 -2.17 -4.20 -8.48
C ASP A 9 -1.26 -3.36 -7.58
N THR A 10 -1.81 -2.69 -6.57
CA THR A 10 -1.02 -1.99 -5.54
C THR A 10 -0.44 -2.94 -4.49
N LEU A 11 -0.85 -4.19 -4.49
CA LEU A 11 -0.29 -5.26 -3.67
C LEU A 11 0.55 -6.20 -4.51
N SER A 12 1.58 -6.80 -3.90
CA SER A 12 2.37 -7.83 -4.58
C SER A 12 1.48 -8.92 -5.19
N PRO A 13 1.80 -9.42 -6.40
CA PRO A 13 1.10 -10.58 -6.99
C PRO A 13 1.09 -11.81 -6.08
N GLN A 14 2.10 -11.96 -5.23
CA GLN A 14 2.23 -13.06 -4.28
C GLN A 14 1.34 -12.89 -3.04
N THR A 15 0.80 -11.69 -2.80
CA THR A 15 -0.08 -11.44 -1.65
C THR A 15 -1.39 -12.20 -1.83
N ARG A 16 -1.67 -13.14 -0.93
CA ARG A 16 -2.93 -13.88 -0.91
C ARG A 16 -3.92 -13.20 0.02
N LEU A 17 -5.10 -12.90 -0.49
CA LEU A 17 -6.20 -12.44 0.34
C LEU A 17 -6.80 -13.67 1.05
N ARG A 18 -6.99 -13.53 2.37
CA ARG A 18 -7.71 -14.55 3.11
C ARG A 18 -9.19 -14.52 2.73
N THR A 19 -9.72 -15.67 2.34
CA THR A 19 -11.14 -15.79 2.00
C THR A 19 -12.01 -15.59 3.24
N PRO A 20 -12.99 -14.67 3.21
CA PRO A 20 -13.93 -14.50 4.30
C PRO A 20 -14.76 -15.78 4.54
N GLY A 21 -15.09 -16.07 5.82
CA GLY A 21 -15.87 -17.23 6.21
C GLY A 21 -17.38 -17.12 5.99
N PHE A 22 -17.86 -16.14 5.23
CA PHE A 22 -19.26 -15.93 4.90
C PHE A 22 -19.49 -15.94 3.38
N ALA A 23 -20.72 -16.18 2.94
CA ALA A 23 -21.08 -16.20 1.52
C ALA A 23 -20.87 -14.80 0.89
N HIS A 24 -20.04 -14.72 -0.15
CA HIS A 24 -19.70 -13.48 -0.82
C HIS A 24 -19.33 -13.71 -2.29
N THR A 25 -19.36 -12.62 -3.05
CA THR A 25 -18.71 -12.49 -4.36
C THR A 25 -17.57 -11.50 -4.20
N LEU A 26 -16.44 -11.73 -4.86
CA LEU A 26 -15.31 -10.80 -4.91
C LEU A 26 -15.05 -10.37 -6.35
N THR A 27 -15.27 -9.09 -6.63
CA THR A 27 -14.87 -8.46 -7.88
C THR A 27 -13.56 -7.70 -7.63
N SER A 28 -12.53 -8.01 -8.40
CA SER A 28 -11.21 -7.41 -8.24
C SER A 28 -10.81 -6.63 -9.49
N HIS A 29 -10.47 -5.35 -9.31
CA HIS A 29 -9.93 -4.49 -10.34
C HIS A 29 -8.44 -4.27 -10.07
N GLY A 30 -7.59 -4.40 -11.10
CA GLY A 30 -6.16 -4.13 -10.98
C GLY A 30 -5.91 -2.66 -10.63
N ARG A 31 -6.59 -1.76 -11.36
CA ARG A 31 -6.56 -0.31 -11.16
C ARG A 31 -7.95 0.26 -11.38
N THR A 32 -8.25 1.38 -10.71
CA THR A 32 -9.51 2.10 -10.85
C THR A 32 -9.23 3.59 -11.02
N ALA A 33 -9.66 4.18 -12.12
CA ALA A 33 -9.61 5.62 -12.31
C ALA A 33 -10.73 6.32 -11.50
N LEU A 34 -10.53 7.58 -11.14
CA LEU A 34 -11.47 8.30 -10.27
C LEU A 34 -12.90 8.31 -10.82
N HIS A 35 -13.08 8.47 -12.14
CA HIS A 35 -14.37 8.49 -12.78
C HIS A 35 -15.11 7.13 -12.82
N GLU A 36 -14.39 6.03 -12.59
CA GLU A 36 -14.94 4.68 -12.54
C GLU A 36 -15.39 4.26 -11.14
N VAL A 37 -14.92 4.97 -10.11
CA VAL A 37 -15.09 4.55 -8.70
C VAL A 37 -16.56 4.36 -8.37
N ALA A 38 -17.39 5.38 -8.64
CA ALA A 38 -18.81 5.36 -8.30
C ALA A 38 -19.53 4.16 -8.91
N ALA A 39 -19.30 3.91 -10.20
CA ALA A 39 -19.91 2.77 -10.91
C ALA A 39 -19.45 1.42 -10.35
N ARG A 40 -18.16 1.29 -10.00
CA ARG A 40 -17.60 0.03 -9.50
C ARG A 40 -18.06 -0.34 -8.11
N ILE A 41 -18.38 0.66 -7.26
CA ILE A 41 -18.82 0.40 -5.88
C ILE A 41 -20.33 0.47 -5.67
N ALA A 42 -21.11 0.77 -6.71
CA ALA A 42 -22.57 1.03 -6.61
C ALA A 42 -23.32 -0.08 -5.86
N ASP A 43 -22.99 -1.34 -6.11
CA ASP A 43 -23.62 -2.50 -5.48
C ASP A 43 -22.74 -3.16 -4.40
N ALA A 44 -21.64 -2.52 -4.00
CA ALA A 44 -20.73 -3.07 -3.01
C ALA A 44 -21.30 -3.00 -1.60
N ASP A 45 -21.19 -4.10 -0.86
CA ASP A 45 -21.39 -4.15 0.58
C ASP A 45 -20.07 -3.84 1.32
N ILE A 46 -18.93 -4.26 0.74
CA ILE A 46 -17.58 -4.06 1.28
C ILE A 46 -16.66 -3.60 0.15
N VAL A 47 -15.84 -2.59 0.41
CA VAL A 47 -14.80 -2.13 -0.51
C VAL A 47 -13.42 -2.38 0.11
N LEU A 48 -12.54 -3.05 -0.64
CA LEU A 48 -11.11 -3.12 -0.38
C LEU A 48 -10.42 -2.06 -1.23
N VAL A 49 -9.52 -1.28 -0.62
CA VAL A 49 -8.83 -0.19 -1.31
C VAL A 49 -7.47 0.06 -0.68
N ASN A 50 -6.49 0.49 -1.46
CA ASN A 50 -5.18 0.91 -0.96
C ASN A 50 -4.91 2.39 -1.25
N LYS A 51 -5.06 2.81 -2.51
CA LYS A 51 -4.66 4.15 -2.97
C LYS A 51 -5.78 4.94 -3.64
N VAL A 52 -6.83 4.28 -4.10
CA VAL A 52 -7.96 4.96 -4.76
C VAL A 52 -8.72 5.83 -3.75
N ARG A 53 -9.02 7.06 -4.17
CA ARG A 53 -9.76 8.01 -3.34
C ARG A 53 -11.25 7.66 -3.31
N LEU A 54 -11.82 7.69 -2.11
CA LEU A 54 -13.25 7.54 -1.84
C LEU A 54 -13.76 8.82 -1.15
N ASP A 55 -14.18 9.77 -1.95
CA ASP A 55 -14.78 11.03 -1.47
C ASP A 55 -16.30 10.88 -1.21
N ALA A 56 -16.92 11.92 -0.68
CA ALA A 56 -18.33 11.92 -0.35
C ALA A 56 -19.22 11.60 -1.57
N THR A 57 -18.84 12.06 -2.77
CA THR A 57 -19.58 11.81 -4.01
C THR A 57 -19.54 10.33 -4.40
N ALA A 58 -18.35 9.73 -4.38
CA ALA A 58 -18.19 8.31 -4.65
C ALA A 58 -18.95 7.46 -3.62
N LEU A 59 -18.83 7.81 -2.35
CA LEU A 59 -19.53 7.10 -1.27
C LEU A 59 -21.06 7.21 -1.42
N ALA A 60 -21.59 8.36 -1.83
CA ALA A 60 -23.03 8.53 -2.07
C ALA A 60 -23.60 7.58 -3.14
N ALA A 61 -22.79 7.20 -4.13
CA ALA A 61 -23.16 6.26 -5.18
C ALA A 61 -23.26 4.79 -4.72
N ALA A 62 -22.82 4.48 -3.47
CA ALA A 62 -22.80 3.12 -2.93
C ALA A 62 -23.77 2.97 -1.73
N PRO A 63 -25.09 2.88 -1.95
CA PRO A 63 -26.09 2.90 -0.87
C PRO A 63 -25.98 1.69 0.07
N ARG A 64 -25.44 0.57 -0.40
CA ARG A 64 -25.30 -0.67 0.37
C ARG A 64 -23.99 -0.80 1.12
N LEU A 65 -23.07 0.15 0.90
CA LEU A 65 -21.72 0.07 1.46
C LEU A 65 -21.75 0.17 3.00
N ARG A 66 -21.18 -0.83 3.65
CA ARG A 66 -21.14 -0.98 5.11
C ARG A 66 -19.72 -0.95 5.68
N CYS A 67 -18.74 -1.34 4.87
CA CYS A 67 -17.36 -1.44 5.33
C CYS A 67 -16.37 -1.07 4.22
N ILE A 68 -15.34 -0.32 4.59
CA ILE A 68 -14.17 -0.05 3.77
C ILE A 68 -12.95 -0.62 4.49
N ALA A 69 -12.26 -1.56 3.86
CA ALA A 69 -11.01 -2.12 4.37
C ALA A 69 -9.83 -1.53 3.58
N VAL A 70 -9.06 -0.67 4.24
CA VAL A 70 -7.89 -0.01 3.64
C VAL A 70 -6.68 -0.91 3.79
N ALA A 71 -6.09 -1.32 2.67
CA ALA A 71 -4.89 -2.17 2.61
C ALA A 71 -3.60 -1.37 2.89
N ALA A 72 -3.67 -0.37 3.76
CA ALA A 72 -2.58 0.49 4.19
C ALA A 72 -2.83 0.99 5.62
N THR A 73 -1.87 1.70 6.21
CA THR A 73 -2.04 2.37 7.50
C THR A 73 -2.77 3.70 7.36
N GLY A 74 -2.42 4.51 6.35
CA GLY A 74 -3.04 5.82 6.11
C GLY A 74 -4.46 5.69 5.58
N THR A 75 -5.35 6.57 6.03
CA THR A 75 -6.77 6.65 5.60
C THR A 75 -7.09 8.00 4.95
N ASP A 76 -6.10 8.76 4.58
CA ASP A 76 -6.18 10.10 3.97
C ASP A 76 -6.90 10.11 2.61
N THR A 77 -6.97 8.97 1.94
CA THR A 77 -7.73 8.78 0.69
C THR A 77 -9.24 8.57 0.93
N ILE A 78 -9.69 8.41 2.17
CA ILE A 78 -11.08 8.13 2.52
C ILE A 78 -11.72 9.33 3.21
N ASP A 79 -12.88 9.75 2.77
CA ASP A 79 -13.70 10.73 3.49
C ASP A 79 -14.32 10.10 4.74
N LEU A 80 -13.56 10.18 5.86
CA LEU A 80 -13.98 9.60 7.13
C LEU A 80 -15.23 10.29 7.71
N ALA A 81 -15.46 11.58 7.39
CA ALA A 81 -16.63 12.30 7.85
C ALA A 81 -17.89 11.78 7.16
N ALA A 82 -17.84 11.62 5.82
CA ALA A 82 -18.93 11.03 5.06
C ALA A 82 -19.19 9.57 5.45
N CYS A 83 -18.13 8.78 5.70
CA CYS A 83 -18.28 7.41 6.20
C CYS A 83 -19.01 7.37 7.54
N ARG A 84 -18.61 8.23 8.48
CA ARG A 84 -19.19 8.29 9.81
C ARG A 84 -20.67 8.70 9.76
N ALA A 85 -21.02 9.72 8.95
CA ALA A 85 -22.39 10.18 8.77
C ALA A 85 -23.32 9.08 8.20
N ARG A 86 -22.77 8.13 7.46
CA ARG A 86 -23.51 7.02 6.84
C ARG A 86 -23.38 5.69 7.59
N GLY A 87 -22.71 5.64 8.73
CA GLY A 87 -22.51 4.41 9.49
C GLY A 87 -21.59 3.40 8.79
N ILE A 88 -20.71 3.84 7.86
CA ILE A 88 -19.75 2.98 7.16
C ILE A 88 -18.54 2.77 8.07
N THR A 89 -18.25 1.53 8.39
CA THR A 89 -17.05 1.17 9.17
C THR A 89 -15.80 1.28 8.27
N VAL A 90 -14.76 1.99 8.73
CA VAL A 90 -13.47 2.05 8.06
C VAL A 90 -12.44 1.32 8.91
N SER A 91 -11.80 0.30 8.34
CA SER A 91 -10.71 -0.47 8.94
C SER A 91 -9.44 -0.27 8.15
N ASN A 92 -8.29 -0.26 8.83
CA ASN A 92 -6.97 -0.14 8.23
C ASN A 92 -5.99 -1.15 8.82
N ILE A 93 -4.82 -1.30 8.18
CA ILE A 93 -3.75 -2.16 8.67
C ILE A 93 -2.86 -1.33 9.60
N ARG A 94 -2.62 -1.82 10.82
CA ARG A 94 -1.71 -1.19 11.78
C ARG A 94 -0.46 -2.01 11.99
N HIS A 95 0.62 -1.33 12.34
CA HIS A 95 1.88 -1.92 12.79
C HIS A 95 2.62 -2.85 11.81
N TYR A 96 2.21 -2.95 10.52
CA TYR A 96 2.90 -3.81 9.56
C TYR A 96 4.31 -3.31 9.18
N ALA A 97 4.58 -2.02 9.36
CA ALA A 97 5.82 -1.37 8.93
C ALA A 97 6.71 -0.87 10.10
N VAL A 98 6.40 -1.26 11.36
CA VAL A 98 7.13 -0.77 12.54
C VAL A 98 8.60 -1.21 12.58
N HIS A 99 8.95 -2.27 11.90
CA HIS A 99 10.34 -2.73 11.75
C HIS A 99 10.90 -2.36 10.38
N THR A 100 10.19 -2.67 9.30
CA THR A 100 10.71 -2.56 7.94
C THR A 100 11.05 -1.12 7.54
N VAL A 101 10.25 -0.12 7.93
CA VAL A 101 10.54 1.29 7.59
C VAL A 101 11.76 1.81 8.33
N PRO A 102 11.89 1.66 9.67
CA PRO A 102 13.12 2.05 10.37
C PRO A 102 14.35 1.31 9.87
N GLU A 103 14.29 -0.01 9.69
CA GLU A 103 15.41 -0.81 9.18
C GLU A 103 15.89 -0.30 7.83
N HIS A 104 14.97 -0.05 6.89
CA HIS A 104 15.32 0.48 5.59
C HIS A 104 15.92 1.88 5.68
N THR A 105 15.37 2.75 6.54
CA THR A 105 15.89 4.10 6.77
C THR A 105 17.33 4.06 7.28
N PHE A 106 17.60 3.24 8.30
CA PHE A 106 18.95 3.10 8.83
C PHE A 106 19.91 2.42 7.85
N ALA A 107 19.42 1.44 7.08
CA ALA A 107 20.21 0.82 6.02
C ALA A 107 20.69 1.85 4.99
N LEU A 108 19.82 2.79 4.56
CA LEU A 108 20.19 3.86 3.64
C LEU A 108 21.18 4.84 4.30
N ILE A 109 20.94 5.25 5.55
CA ILE A 109 21.85 6.14 6.30
C ILE A 109 23.26 5.52 6.38
N PHE A 110 23.36 4.24 6.78
CA PHE A 110 24.64 3.57 6.88
C PHE A 110 25.29 3.32 5.51
N ALA A 111 24.50 2.97 4.50
CA ALA A 111 25.01 2.78 3.14
C ALA A 111 25.65 4.07 2.60
N LEU A 112 24.99 5.21 2.79
CA LEU A 112 25.52 6.52 2.39
C LEU A 112 26.72 6.91 3.25
N ARG A 113 26.60 6.85 4.58
CA ARG A 113 27.66 7.26 5.50
C ARG A 113 28.95 6.45 5.34
N ARG A 114 28.85 5.18 4.97
CA ARG A 114 29.97 4.26 4.79
C ARG A 114 30.36 4.05 3.33
N SER A 115 29.78 4.84 2.41
CA SER A 115 30.08 4.75 0.96
C SER A 115 29.99 3.33 0.39
N ILE A 116 29.04 2.51 0.87
CA ILE A 116 29.00 1.05 0.60
C ILE A 116 28.91 0.80 -0.92
N CYS A 117 28.08 1.55 -1.66
CA CYS A 117 27.96 1.37 -3.11
C CYS A 117 29.26 1.73 -3.83
N ALA A 118 29.91 2.84 -3.46
CA ALA A 118 31.16 3.26 -4.06
C ALA A 118 32.30 2.25 -3.77
N TYR A 119 32.36 1.71 -2.56
CA TYR A 119 33.33 0.63 -2.23
C TYR A 119 33.05 -0.63 -3.03
N ARG A 120 31.81 -1.06 -3.14
CA ARG A 120 31.46 -2.24 -3.98
C ARG A 120 31.95 -2.06 -5.41
N ASP A 121 31.65 -0.92 -6.04
CA ASP A 121 32.01 -0.66 -7.43
C ASP A 121 33.52 -0.57 -7.60
N ALA A 122 34.23 0.04 -6.65
CA ALA A 122 35.68 0.13 -6.66
C ALA A 122 36.35 -1.25 -6.47
N VAL A 123 35.81 -2.10 -5.61
CA VAL A 123 36.30 -3.47 -5.43
C VAL A 123 36.10 -4.30 -6.70
N GLN A 124 34.93 -4.22 -7.33
CA GLN A 124 34.65 -4.90 -8.58
C GLN A 124 35.57 -4.43 -9.74
N ALA A 125 35.95 -3.16 -9.73
CA ALA A 125 36.89 -2.59 -10.68
C ALA A 125 38.38 -2.92 -10.37
N GLY A 126 38.67 -3.76 -9.37
CA GLY A 126 40.03 -4.16 -8.99
C GLY A 126 40.81 -3.09 -8.20
N ARG A 127 40.16 -2.00 -7.79
CA ARG A 127 40.83 -0.91 -7.05
C ARG A 127 41.37 -1.36 -5.71
N TRP A 128 40.71 -2.31 -5.04
CA TRP A 128 41.17 -2.86 -3.76
C TRP A 128 42.53 -3.56 -3.90
N GLN A 129 42.70 -4.37 -4.94
CA GLN A 129 43.95 -5.11 -5.18
C GLN A 129 45.12 -4.20 -5.57
N ALA A 130 44.81 -3.08 -6.21
CA ALA A 130 45.79 -2.07 -6.64
C ALA A 130 46.15 -1.06 -5.55
N ALA A 131 45.31 -0.94 -4.51
CA ALA A 131 45.49 0.05 -3.46
C ALA A 131 46.64 -0.32 -2.51
N GLN A 132 47.41 0.70 -2.12
CA GLN A 132 48.44 0.55 -1.04
C GLN A 132 47.87 0.88 0.34
N GLN A 133 46.63 1.39 0.40
CA GLN A 133 45.94 1.78 1.62
C GLN A 133 44.75 0.89 1.87
N PHE A 134 44.37 0.72 3.14
CA PHE A 134 43.21 -0.09 3.54
C PHE A 134 41.85 0.61 3.36
N CYS A 135 41.82 1.88 2.99
CA CYS A 135 40.61 2.65 2.70
C CYS A 135 40.87 3.65 1.58
N PHE A 136 39.85 4.03 0.85
CA PHE A 136 39.92 5.01 -0.24
C PHE A 136 38.65 5.88 -0.39
N PHE A 137 37.76 5.81 0.59
CA PHE A 137 36.65 6.73 0.80
C PHE A 137 36.54 7.10 2.28
N ASP A 138 36.20 8.34 2.55
CA ASP A 138 35.99 8.86 3.91
C ASP A 138 34.52 8.78 4.33
#